data_9e5a83d6d6c6a771ee81cb4212a3df0b
#
_entry.id   9e5a83d6d6c6a771ee81cb4212a3df0b
#
_cell.length_a   1.000
_cell.length_b   1.000
_cell.length_c   1.000
_cell.angle_alpha   90.00
_cell.angle_beta   90.00
_cell.angle_gamma   90.00
#
_symmetry.space_group_name_H-M   'P 1'
#
loop_
_entity.id
_entity.type
_entity.pdbx_description
1 polymer ?
#
loop_
_entity_poly.entity_id
_entity_poly.type
_entity_poly.pdbx_seq_one_letter_code
_entity_poly.pdbx_strand_id
1 'polypeptide(L)' 'VSLIGLDLPSVDAIDSKEMAAHHSLAQHGVHILEGLVLDAITPGDYHLNAVPLPLVDGDGSPVRALLRPY' A
#
# COMPACT_ATOMS: atom_id res chain seq x y z
N VAL A 1 -9.80 -7.33 5.86
CA VAL A 1 -8.97 -6.46 5.00
C VAL A 1 -7.58 -7.08 4.88
N SER A 2 -7.15 -7.35 3.66
CA SER A 2 -5.85 -7.96 3.41
C SER A 2 -4.81 -6.98 2.87
N LEU A 3 -5.25 -5.82 2.41
CA LEU A 3 -4.37 -4.78 1.88
C LEU A 3 -4.98 -3.41 2.16
N ILE A 4 -4.15 -2.45 2.50
CA ILE A 4 -4.54 -1.05 2.62
C ILE A 4 -3.66 -0.22 1.66
N GLY A 5 -4.30 0.68 0.90
CA GLY A 5 -3.61 1.59 -0.01
C GLY A 5 -3.91 3.03 0.35
N LEU A 6 -2.90 3.89 0.24
CA LEU A 6 -3.03 5.31 0.56
C LEU A 6 -2.12 6.15 -0.32
N ASP A 7 -2.45 7.43 -0.41
CA ASP A 7 -1.72 8.40 -1.21
C ASP A 7 -0.61 9.13 -0.45
N LEU A 8 -0.37 8.72 0.80
CA LEU A 8 0.72 9.24 1.60
C LEU A 8 2.00 8.45 1.35
N PRO A 9 3.18 9.06 1.61
CA PRO A 9 4.44 8.32 1.48
C PRO A 9 4.59 7.18 2.48
N SER A 10 3.86 7.23 3.60
CA SER A 10 3.95 6.19 4.63
C SER A 10 2.68 6.18 5.49
N VAL A 11 2.34 5.01 6.03
CA VAL A 11 1.27 4.87 7.04
C VAL A 11 1.69 5.44 8.38
N ASP A 12 2.98 5.61 8.60
CA ASP A 12 3.54 6.25 9.80
C ASP A 12 4.09 7.62 9.43
N ALA A 13 4.31 8.48 10.43
CA ALA A 13 4.97 9.75 10.20
C ALA A 13 6.38 9.53 9.65
N ILE A 14 6.82 10.40 8.72
CA ILE A 14 8.12 10.25 8.04
C ILE A 14 9.28 10.18 9.05
N ASP A 15 9.19 10.91 10.15
CA ASP A 15 10.21 10.95 11.19
C ASP A 15 10.01 9.90 12.29
N SER A 16 9.02 9.03 12.13
CA SER A 16 8.77 7.97 13.12
C SER A 16 9.84 6.89 13.03
N LYS A 17 10.51 6.62 14.13
CA LYS A 17 11.50 5.56 14.23
C LYS A 17 10.89 4.22 14.63
N GLU A 18 9.76 4.26 15.33
CA GLU A 18 9.08 3.05 15.82
C GLU A 18 8.20 2.40 14.76
N MET A 19 7.70 3.18 13.81
CA MET A 19 6.85 2.72 12.72
C MET A 19 5.69 1.86 13.23
N ALA A 20 4.94 2.39 14.19
CA ALA A 20 3.90 1.65 14.90
C ALA A 20 2.80 1.12 13.98
N ALA A 21 2.38 1.93 13.00
CA ALA A 21 1.33 1.49 12.06
C ALA A 21 1.83 0.38 11.14
N HIS A 22 3.06 0.44 10.64
CA HIS A 22 3.64 -0.64 9.85
C HIS A 22 3.67 -1.94 10.66
N HIS A 23 4.11 -1.89 11.90
CA HIS A 23 4.19 -3.08 12.75
C HIS A 23 2.81 -3.66 13.05
N SER A 24 1.84 -2.79 13.36
CA SER A 24 0.48 -3.23 13.64
C SER A 24 -0.16 -3.91 12.44
N LEU A 25 -0.02 -3.32 11.26
CA LEU A 25 -0.57 -3.89 10.03
C LEU A 25 0.10 -5.21 9.67
N ALA A 26 1.42 -5.31 9.84
CA ALA A 26 2.15 -6.54 9.59
C ALA A 26 1.71 -7.65 10.54
N GLN A 27 1.49 -7.33 11.82
CA GLN A 27 0.99 -8.30 12.80
C GLN A 27 -0.36 -8.89 12.42
N HIS A 28 -1.22 -8.11 11.75
CA HIS A 28 -2.55 -8.53 11.34
C HIS A 28 -2.59 -9.06 9.91
N GLY A 29 -1.44 -9.26 9.28
CA GLY A 29 -1.35 -9.78 7.92
C GLY A 29 -1.87 -8.85 6.85
N VAL A 30 -1.84 -7.54 7.09
CA VAL A 30 -2.32 -6.54 6.13
C VAL A 30 -1.14 -5.98 5.35
N HIS A 31 -1.18 -6.13 4.03
CA HIS A 31 -0.20 -5.54 3.13
C HIS A 31 -0.43 -4.04 2.99
N ILE A 32 0.62 -3.30 2.72
CA ILE A 32 0.59 -1.83 2.64
C ILE A 32 1.04 -1.39 1.25
N LEU A 33 0.23 -0.52 0.63
CA LEU A 33 0.52 0.08 -0.67
C LEU A 33 0.57 1.60 -0.47
N GLU A 34 1.75 2.19 -0.54
CA GLU A 34 2.01 3.59 -0.20
C GLU A 34 2.31 4.42 -1.44
N GLY A 35 2.19 5.73 -1.32
CA GLY A 35 2.57 6.65 -2.39
C GLY A 35 1.69 6.58 -3.62
N LEU A 36 0.42 6.21 -3.49
CA LEU A 36 -0.51 6.14 -4.61
C LEU A 36 -0.90 7.55 -5.06
N VAL A 37 -1.28 7.66 -6.34
CA VAL A 37 -1.87 8.89 -6.88
C VAL A 37 -3.36 8.64 -7.07
N LEU A 38 -4.17 9.19 -6.16
CA LEU A 38 -5.61 8.93 -6.11
C LEU A 38 -6.46 10.14 -6.48
N ASP A 39 -5.85 11.24 -6.92
CA ASP A 39 -6.52 12.52 -7.12
C ASP A 39 -7.70 12.45 -8.09
N ALA A 40 -7.59 11.63 -9.13
CA ALA A 40 -8.62 11.50 -10.15
C ALA A 40 -9.58 10.34 -9.90
N ILE A 41 -9.48 9.67 -8.76
CA ILE A 41 -10.25 8.47 -8.46
C ILE A 41 -11.45 8.84 -7.61
N THR A 42 -12.64 8.55 -8.08
CA THR A 42 -13.86 8.72 -7.28
C THR A 42 -14.08 7.51 -6.38
N PRO A 43 -14.70 7.72 -5.18
CA PRO A 43 -15.02 6.58 -4.33
C PRO A 43 -15.90 5.56 -5.03
N GLY A 44 -15.65 4.29 -4.79
CA GLY A 44 -16.41 3.22 -5.42
C GLY A 44 -15.65 1.89 -5.36
N ASP A 45 -16.18 0.91 -6.06
CA ASP A 45 -15.56 -0.40 -6.13
C ASP A 45 -14.75 -0.53 -7.42
N TYR A 46 -13.57 -1.13 -7.28
CA TYR A 46 -12.63 -1.28 -8.38
C TYR A 46 -11.94 -2.63 -8.34
N HIS A 47 -11.48 -3.10 -9.49
CA HIS A 47 -10.49 -4.17 -9.55
C HIS A 47 -9.10 -3.55 -9.44
N LEU A 48 -8.33 -3.99 -8.45
CA LEU A 48 -6.95 -3.54 -8.25
C LEU A 48 -5.99 -4.54 -8.86
N ASN A 49 -5.02 -4.02 -9.59
CA ASN A 49 -3.87 -4.78 -10.04
C ASN A 49 -2.60 -4.10 -9.52
N ALA A 50 -1.89 -4.78 -8.62
CA ALA A 50 -0.69 -4.25 -7.98
C ALA A 50 0.28 -5.40 -7.72
N VAL A 51 0.98 -5.84 -8.78
CA VAL A 51 1.86 -7.00 -8.72
C VAL A 51 3.26 -6.56 -8.34
N PRO A 52 3.80 -7.02 -7.19
CA PRO A 52 5.15 -6.67 -6.78
C PRO A 52 6.22 -7.38 -7.61
N LEU A 53 7.42 -6.83 -7.59
CA LEU A 53 8.59 -7.49 -8.18
C LEU A 53 9.06 -8.62 -7.26
N PRO A 54 9.50 -9.77 -7.82
CA PRO A 54 9.97 -10.89 -7.01
C PRO A 54 11.41 -10.68 -6.54
N LEU A 55 11.61 -9.69 -5.67
CA LEU A 55 12.94 -9.34 -5.15
C LEU A 55 13.37 -10.36 -4.09
N VAL A 56 14.56 -10.90 -4.25
CA VAL A 56 15.11 -11.88 -3.30
C VAL A 56 15.40 -11.19 -1.97
N ASP A 57 14.86 -11.74 -0.88
CA ASP A 57 15.00 -11.21 0.48
C ASP A 57 14.51 -9.77 0.66
N GLY A 58 13.72 -9.27 -0.28
CA GLY A 58 13.12 -7.96 -0.17
C GLY A 58 11.89 -7.97 0.73
N ASP A 59 11.72 -6.94 1.54
CA ASP A 59 10.52 -6.75 2.37
C ASP A 59 9.48 -5.86 1.71
N GLY A 60 9.79 -5.34 0.53
CA GLY A 60 8.90 -4.52 -0.27
C GLY A 60 9.40 -4.38 -1.69
N SER A 61 8.59 -3.81 -2.56
CA SER A 61 8.99 -3.53 -3.94
C SER A 61 8.18 -2.36 -4.50
N PRO A 62 8.73 -1.64 -5.49
CA PRO A 62 7.90 -0.75 -6.30
C PRO A 62 6.84 -1.57 -7.04
N VAL A 63 5.63 -0.99 -7.16
CA VAL A 63 4.56 -1.58 -7.96
C VAL A 63 3.91 -0.50 -8.82
N ARG A 64 3.39 -0.90 -9.95
CA ARG A 64 2.47 -0.06 -10.71
C ARG A 64 1.05 -0.49 -10.35
N ALA A 65 0.35 0.38 -9.60
CA ALA A 65 -1.03 0.10 -9.22
C ALA A 65 -1.99 0.60 -10.29
N LEU A 66 -2.88 -0.28 -10.72
CA LEU A 66 -3.90 0.04 -11.72
C LEU A 66 -5.27 -0.27 -11.14
N LEU A 67 -6.22 0.64 -11.32
CA LEU A 67 -7.61 0.43 -10.96
C LEU A 67 -8.46 0.37 -12.21
N ARG A 68 -9.31 -0.65 -12.27
CA ARG A 68 -10.31 -0.78 -13.32
C ARG A 68 -11.70 -0.69 -12.70
N PRO A 69 -12.61 0.15 -13.23
CA PRO A 69 -13.98 0.21 -12.67
C PRO A 69 -14.64 -1.16 -12.66
N TYR A 70 -15.41 -1.37 -11.66
CA TYR A 70 -16.09 -2.65 -11.43
C TYR A 70 -17.16 -2.93 -12.45
#